data_f36cafd7c5f4a73bd57383d3ff62edb2
#
_entry.id   f36cafd7c5f4a73bd57383d3ff62edb2
#
_cell.length_a   1.000
_cell.length_b   1.000
_cell.length_c   1.000
_cell.angle_alpha   90.00
_cell.angle_beta   90.00
_cell.angle_gamma   90.00
#
_symmetry.space_group_name_H-M   'P 1'
#
loop_
_entity.id
_entity.type
_entity.pdbx_description
1 polymer ?
#
loop_
_entity_poly.entity_id
_entity_poly.type
_entity_poly.pdbx_seq_one_letter_code
_entity_poly.pdbx_strand_id
1 'polypeptide(L)'
;MQGEFVSVEHYPLEDARRLLEVNVLGVMCVLAASARAMIRAGSGGSIVNIASMAGVSGAPNMPAYSASKAAVVGLSKAAAKDLAPHGIRVNAVSPGFIGPGRMWETQVARQAGAGSQYFAGDPNTVASQMIAMVPLRRYGAPREVAAVVAFLLSDEASYVTGVNLEVSGGSA
;
A
#
# COMPACT_ATOMS: atom_id res chain seq x y z
N MET A 1 -1.29 -9.13 2.32
CA MET A 1 -1.60 -10.20 1.35
C MET A 1 -1.67 -9.60 -0.05
N GLN A 2 -1.22 -10.29 -1.12
CA GLN A 2 -1.28 -9.77 -2.51
C GLN A 2 -2.36 -10.47 -3.37
N GLY A 3 -2.84 -11.65 -2.96
CA GLY A 3 -3.82 -12.43 -3.70
C GLY A 3 -3.27 -13.09 -4.97
N GLU A 4 -4.15 -13.54 -5.86
CA GLU A 4 -3.78 -14.13 -7.14
C GLU A 4 -3.36 -13.05 -8.16
N PHE A 5 -2.55 -13.47 -9.14
CA PHE A 5 -2.05 -12.63 -10.23
C PHE A 5 -2.66 -13.09 -11.55
N VAL A 6 -3.89 -12.63 -11.78
CA VAL A 6 -4.67 -12.96 -12.99
C VAL A 6 -5.49 -11.75 -13.42
N SER A 7 -5.87 -11.70 -14.70
CA SER A 7 -6.71 -10.64 -15.25
C SER A 7 -8.11 -10.63 -14.62
N VAL A 8 -8.78 -9.50 -14.67
CA VAL A 8 -10.05 -9.26 -13.94
C VAL A 8 -11.16 -10.24 -14.31
N GLU A 9 -11.24 -10.64 -15.57
CA GLU A 9 -12.26 -11.57 -16.08
C GLU A 9 -12.10 -13.02 -15.59
N HIS A 10 -10.89 -13.36 -15.11
CA HIS A 10 -10.57 -14.68 -14.57
C HIS A 10 -10.31 -14.68 -13.06
N TYR A 11 -10.48 -13.51 -12.39
CA TYR A 11 -10.11 -13.39 -11.00
C TYR A 11 -11.03 -14.21 -10.08
N PRO A 12 -10.51 -15.08 -9.21
CA PRO A 12 -11.33 -15.87 -8.28
C PRO A 12 -11.97 -14.98 -7.23
N LEU A 13 -13.32 -14.92 -7.21
CA LEU A 13 -14.05 -14.05 -6.27
C LEU A 13 -13.81 -14.43 -4.80
N GLU A 14 -13.53 -15.70 -4.51
CA GLU A 14 -13.25 -16.16 -3.15
C GLU A 14 -11.87 -15.62 -2.66
N ASP A 15 -10.86 -15.59 -3.54
CA ASP A 15 -9.58 -14.94 -3.22
C ASP A 15 -9.77 -13.42 -3.02
N ALA A 16 -10.59 -12.77 -3.84
CA ALA A 16 -10.93 -11.37 -3.67
C ALA A 16 -11.57 -11.08 -2.30
N ARG A 17 -12.55 -11.88 -1.88
CA ARG A 17 -13.20 -11.76 -0.57
C ARG A 17 -12.19 -11.86 0.57
N ARG A 18 -11.39 -12.93 0.57
CA ARG A 18 -10.36 -13.16 1.56
C ARG A 18 -9.33 -12.03 1.61
N LEU A 19 -8.95 -11.51 0.45
CA LEU A 19 -7.99 -10.41 0.35
C LEU A 19 -8.57 -9.11 0.91
N LEU A 20 -9.83 -8.78 0.60
CA LEU A 20 -10.53 -7.61 1.13
C LEU A 20 -10.75 -7.73 2.64
N GLU A 21 -11.08 -8.91 3.14
CA GLU A 21 -11.22 -9.16 4.57
C GLU A 21 -9.92 -8.84 5.32
N VAL A 22 -8.78 -9.32 4.83
CA VAL A 22 -7.48 -9.09 5.46
C VAL A 22 -7.00 -7.64 5.25
N ASN A 23 -7.01 -7.15 4.00
CA ASN A 23 -6.35 -5.89 3.65
C ASN A 23 -7.21 -4.66 3.93
N VAL A 24 -8.52 -4.79 4.04
CA VAL A 24 -9.45 -3.67 4.29
C VAL A 24 -10.08 -3.78 5.66
N LEU A 25 -10.85 -4.84 5.92
CA LEU A 25 -11.52 -5.00 7.22
C LEU A 25 -10.50 -5.15 8.37
N GLY A 26 -9.43 -5.91 8.15
CA GLY A 26 -8.34 -6.03 9.13
C GLY A 26 -7.71 -4.68 9.46
N VAL A 27 -7.42 -3.86 8.45
CA VAL A 27 -6.89 -2.49 8.65
C VAL A 27 -7.90 -1.62 9.38
N MET A 28 -9.18 -1.67 9.01
CA MET A 28 -10.25 -0.91 9.67
C MET A 28 -10.40 -1.31 11.16
N CYS A 29 -10.32 -2.60 11.47
CA CYS A 29 -10.39 -3.09 12.85
C CYS A 29 -9.23 -2.55 13.71
N VAL A 30 -7.99 -2.61 13.20
CA VAL A 30 -6.81 -2.10 13.90
C VAL A 30 -6.89 -0.58 14.05
N LEU A 31 -7.25 0.14 12.99
CA LEU A 31 -7.42 1.59 13.01
C LEU A 31 -8.45 2.01 14.09
N ALA A 32 -9.63 1.36 14.11
CA ALA A 32 -10.68 1.65 15.07
C ALA A 32 -10.24 1.34 16.52
N ALA A 33 -9.51 0.24 16.74
CA ALA A 33 -8.99 -0.10 18.06
C ALA A 33 -7.94 0.90 18.55
N SER A 34 -7.01 1.30 17.66
CA SER A 34 -5.97 2.31 17.94
C SER A 34 -6.59 3.68 18.24
N ALA A 35 -7.56 4.11 17.42
CA ALA A 35 -8.27 5.36 17.63
C ALA A 35 -8.96 5.40 19.00
N ARG A 36 -9.71 4.35 19.35
CA ARG A 36 -10.35 4.27 20.68
C ARG A 36 -9.33 4.32 21.83
N ALA A 37 -8.17 3.70 21.67
CA ALA A 37 -7.12 3.73 22.68
C ALA A 37 -6.53 5.14 22.83
N MET A 38 -6.22 5.82 21.72
CA MET A 38 -5.67 7.19 21.71
C MET A 38 -6.68 8.21 22.26
N ILE A 39 -7.96 8.10 21.89
CA ILE A 39 -9.02 8.99 22.43
C ILE A 39 -9.14 8.82 23.95
N ARG A 40 -9.13 7.59 24.47
CA ARG A 40 -9.15 7.38 25.94
C ARG A 40 -7.92 7.91 26.64
N ALA A 41 -6.77 7.88 25.98
CA ALA A 41 -5.53 8.44 26.55
C ALA A 41 -5.53 9.98 26.58
N GLY A 42 -6.30 10.63 25.70
CA GLY A 42 -6.43 12.09 25.67
C GLY A 42 -5.20 12.87 25.21
N SER A 43 -4.17 12.20 24.70
CA SER A 43 -2.88 12.80 24.32
C SER A 43 -2.74 13.08 22.83
N GLY A 44 -3.80 12.85 22.03
CA GLY A 44 -3.69 12.86 20.59
C GLY A 44 -2.91 11.64 20.06
N GLY A 45 -2.37 11.74 18.85
CA GLY A 45 -1.56 10.66 18.28
C GLY A 45 -1.37 10.74 16.79
N SER A 46 -0.69 9.74 16.24
CA SER A 46 -0.50 9.60 14.78
C SER A 46 -0.62 8.15 14.34
N ILE A 47 -1.34 7.93 13.26
CA ILE A 47 -1.57 6.62 12.64
C ILE A 47 -1.10 6.70 11.19
N VAL A 48 -0.34 5.70 10.77
CA VAL A 48 0.09 5.56 9.37
C VAL A 48 -0.35 4.20 8.84
N ASN A 49 -1.18 4.22 7.81
CA ASN A 49 -1.62 3.02 7.11
C ASN A 49 -0.76 2.77 5.86
N ILE A 50 -0.35 1.52 5.65
CA ILE A 50 0.44 1.14 4.47
C ILE A 50 -0.51 0.72 3.34
N ALA A 51 -0.62 1.57 2.34
CA ALA A 51 -1.31 1.31 1.08
C ALA A 51 -0.37 0.68 0.03
N SER A 52 -0.40 1.12 -1.19
CA SER A 52 0.49 0.71 -2.29
C SER A 52 0.26 1.61 -3.51
N MET A 53 1.26 1.76 -4.37
CA MET A 53 1.07 2.36 -5.70
C MET A 53 0.04 1.60 -6.55
N ALA A 54 -0.10 0.29 -6.34
CA ALA A 54 -1.18 -0.48 -6.95
C ALA A 54 -2.59 0.04 -6.59
N GLY A 55 -2.76 0.68 -5.45
CA GLY A 55 -4.01 1.32 -5.05
C GLY A 55 -4.18 2.75 -5.58
N VAL A 56 -3.15 3.33 -6.18
CA VAL A 56 -3.15 4.68 -6.77
C VAL A 56 -3.38 4.60 -8.27
N SER A 57 -2.54 3.86 -8.98
CA SER A 57 -2.54 3.76 -10.44
C SER A 57 -3.09 2.44 -10.99
N GLY A 58 -3.39 1.47 -10.12
CA GLY A 58 -3.72 0.11 -10.53
C GLY A 58 -2.47 -0.71 -10.89
N ALA A 59 -2.57 -2.02 -10.81
CA ALA A 59 -1.50 -2.92 -11.23
C ALA A 59 -2.08 -4.04 -12.11
N PRO A 60 -1.50 -4.31 -13.29
CA PRO A 60 -1.98 -5.39 -14.15
C PRO A 60 -1.96 -6.73 -13.41
N ASN A 61 -2.95 -7.56 -13.66
CA ASN A 61 -3.18 -8.88 -13.04
C ASN A 61 -3.39 -8.86 -11.51
N MET A 62 -3.62 -7.70 -10.90
CA MET A 62 -3.80 -7.54 -9.46
C MET A 62 -5.06 -6.73 -9.11
N PRO A 63 -6.25 -6.99 -9.73
CA PRO A 63 -7.41 -6.13 -9.56
C PRO A 63 -7.92 -6.06 -8.11
N ALA A 64 -8.02 -7.19 -7.41
CA ALA A 64 -8.47 -7.21 -6.03
C ALA A 64 -7.45 -6.57 -5.07
N TYR A 65 -6.15 -6.76 -5.31
CA TYR A 65 -5.12 -6.09 -4.52
C TYR A 65 -5.16 -4.58 -4.71
N SER A 66 -5.25 -4.11 -5.94
CA SER A 66 -5.38 -2.68 -6.28
C SER A 66 -6.61 -2.07 -5.60
N ALA A 67 -7.77 -2.71 -5.70
CA ALA A 67 -9.00 -2.28 -5.02
C ALA A 67 -8.81 -2.22 -3.49
N SER A 68 -8.19 -3.24 -2.88
CA SER A 68 -7.96 -3.28 -1.44
C SER A 68 -7.06 -2.13 -0.97
N LYS A 69 -6.03 -1.79 -1.74
CA LYS A 69 -5.09 -0.72 -1.39
C LYS A 69 -5.65 0.68 -1.66
N ALA A 70 -6.50 0.84 -2.67
CA ALA A 70 -7.29 2.05 -2.87
C ALA A 70 -8.27 2.29 -1.71
N ALA A 71 -8.91 1.23 -1.20
CA ALA A 71 -9.77 1.31 -0.02
C ALA A 71 -9.03 1.80 1.23
N VAL A 72 -7.77 1.37 1.44
CA VAL A 72 -6.93 1.84 2.57
C VAL A 72 -6.65 3.35 2.46
N VAL A 73 -6.41 3.87 1.25
CA VAL A 73 -6.23 5.32 1.04
C VAL A 73 -7.51 6.08 1.39
N GLY A 74 -8.67 5.63 0.88
CA GLY A 74 -9.97 6.22 1.19
C GLY A 74 -10.30 6.19 2.68
N LEU A 75 -10.09 5.04 3.33
CA LEU A 75 -10.28 4.85 4.77
C LEU A 75 -9.41 5.83 5.58
N SER A 76 -8.14 5.97 5.20
CA SER A 76 -7.20 6.88 5.89
C SER A 76 -7.65 8.34 5.81
N LYS A 77 -8.13 8.77 4.64
CA LYS A 77 -8.66 10.14 4.44
C LYS A 77 -9.93 10.41 5.23
N ALA A 78 -10.84 9.45 5.33
CA ALA A 78 -12.05 9.56 6.14
C ALA A 78 -11.71 9.63 7.62
N ALA A 79 -10.90 8.67 8.10
CA ALA A 79 -10.48 8.60 9.49
C ALA A 79 -9.69 9.85 9.95
N ALA A 80 -8.92 10.48 9.06
CA ALA A 80 -8.22 11.73 9.35
C ALA A 80 -9.20 12.85 9.74
N LYS A 81 -10.36 12.92 9.07
CA LYS A 81 -11.41 13.91 9.38
C LYS A 81 -12.13 13.58 10.68
N ASP A 82 -12.47 12.32 10.88
CA ASP A 82 -13.20 11.85 12.06
C ASP A 82 -12.38 12.01 13.34
N LEU A 83 -11.04 11.82 13.25
CA LEU A 83 -10.15 11.80 14.41
C LEU A 83 -9.44 13.14 14.68
N ALA A 84 -9.52 14.10 13.76
CA ALA A 84 -8.94 15.43 13.92
C ALA A 84 -9.42 16.17 15.20
N PRO A 85 -10.73 16.12 15.60
CA PRO A 85 -11.18 16.74 16.85
C PRO A 85 -10.51 16.18 18.12
N HIS A 86 -9.91 15.00 18.02
CA HIS A 86 -9.17 14.34 19.11
C HIS A 86 -7.66 14.57 19.05
N GLY A 87 -7.17 15.41 18.13
CA GLY A 87 -5.74 15.65 17.94
C GLY A 87 -5.00 14.43 17.33
N ILE A 88 -5.73 13.51 16.69
CA ILE A 88 -5.14 12.32 16.07
C ILE A 88 -5.01 12.53 14.58
N ARG A 89 -3.80 12.40 14.06
CA ARG A 89 -3.48 12.45 12.63
C ARG A 89 -3.55 11.05 12.03
N VAL A 90 -4.08 10.95 10.82
CA VAL A 90 -4.11 9.68 10.07
C VAL A 90 -3.64 9.92 8.65
N ASN A 91 -2.61 9.19 8.22
CA ASN A 91 -2.04 9.29 6.89
C ASN A 91 -1.87 7.90 6.26
N ALA A 92 -1.73 7.86 4.94
CA ALA A 92 -1.37 6.68 4.20
C ALA A 92 0.01 6.84 3.55
N VAL A 93 0.74 5.73 3.41
CA VAL A 93 1.96 5.65 2.61
C VAL A 93 1.72 4.61 1.52
N SER A 94 2.02 4.97 0.28
CA SER A 94 1.90 4.11 -0.90
C SER A 94 3.29 3.78 -1.46
N PRO A 95 3.91 2.66 -1.04
CA PRO A 95 5.15 2.21 -1.62
C PRO A 95 4.96 1.72 -3.06
N GLY A 96 5.96 1.99 -3.92
CA GLY A 96 6.10 1.36 -5.23
C GLY A 96 6.80 0.00 -5.15
N PHE A 97 7.72 -0.24 -6.07
CA PHE A 97 8.55 -1.45 -6.05
C PHE A 97 9.63 -1.34 -4.98
N ILE A 98 9.53 -2.19 -3.96
CA ILE A 98 10.43 -2.20 -2.79
C ILE A 98 11.17 -3.53 -2.72
N GLY A 99 12.48 -3.46 -2.62
CA GLY A 99 13.37 -4.62 -2.56
C GLY A 99 14.74 -4.29 -1.93
N PRO A 100 15.63 -5.28 -1.85
CA PRO A 100 15.38 -6.71 -2.09
C PRO A 100 14.51 -7.34 -0.99
N GLY A 101 14.07 -8.57 -1.22
CA GLY A 101 13.40 -9.39 -0.23
C GLY A 101 12.23 -10.20 -0.78
N ARG A 102 11.71 -11.07 0.06
CA ARG A 102 10.70 -12.08 -0.30
C ARG A 102 9.49 -11.52 -1.05
N MET A 103 9.01 -10.33 -0.69
CA MET A 103 7.84 -9.74 -1.36
C MET A 103 8.16 -9.37 -2.80
N TRP A 104 9.32 -8.76 -3.07
CA TRP A 104 9.80 -8.45 -4.40
C TRP A 104 9.98 -9.71 -5.26
N GLU A 105 10.67 -10.70 -4.74
CA GLU A 105 10.92 -11.97 -5.42
C GLU A 105 9.60 -12.69 -5.76
N THR A 106 8.66 -12.74 -4.81
CA THR A 106 7.34 -13.33 -5.02
C THR A 106 6.54 -12.56 -6.08
N GLN A 107 6.57 -11.24 -6.05
CA GLN A 107 5.86 -10.40 -7.02
C GLN A 107 6.40 -10.60 -8.44
N VAL A 108 7.71 -10.57 -8.60
CA VAL A 108 8.38 -10.82 -9.89
C VAL A 108 8.03 -12.20 -10.45
N ALA A 109 8.14 -13.25 -9.62
CA ALA A 109 7.83 -14.61 -10.03
C ALA A 109 6.36 -14.78 -10.43
N ARG A 110 5.43 -14.20 -9.68
CA ARG A 110 3.99 -14.28 -9.98
C ARG A 110 3.60 -13.48 -11.22
N GLN A 111 4.19 -12.32 -11.46
CA GLN A 111 3.96 -11.55 -12.69
C GLN A 111 4.48 -12.32 -13.92
N ALA A 112 5.64 -12.97 -13.82
CA ALA A 112 6.17 -13.84 -14.89
C ALA A 112 5.22 -15.02 -15.18
N GLY A 113 4.65 -15.63 -14.14
CA GLY A 113 3.71 -16.75 -14.27
C GLY A 113 2.29 -16.35 -14.71
N ALA A 114 1.94 -15.07 -14.69
CA ALA A 114 0.58 -14.60 -14.99
C ALA A 114 0.23 -14.64 -16.50
N GLY A 115 1.19 -14.83 -17.39
CA GLY A 115 0.96 -14.93 -18.84
C GLY A 115 0.36 -13.66 -19.45
N SER A 116 0.65 -12.49 -18.91
CA SER A 116 0.05 -11.23 -19.35
C SER A 116 0.82 -10.57 -20.48
N GLN A 117 0.15 -9.71 -21.25
CA GLN A 117 0.79 -8.89 -22.29
C GLN A 117 1.79 -7.84 -21.74
N TYR A 118 1.77 -7.58 -20.43
CA TYR A 118 2.56 -6.52 -19.81
C TYR A 118 3.97 -6.98 -19.40
N PHE A 119 4.13 -8.27 -19.12
CA PHE A 119 5.39 -8.80 -18.58
C PHE A 119 5.80 -10.10 -19.30
N ALA A 120 7.11 -10.30 -19.42
CA ALA A 120 7.67 -11.52 -19.95
C ALA A 120 7.40 -12.73 -19.03
N GLY A 121 7.57 -13.96 -19.59
CA GLY A 121 7.44 -15.19 -18.80
C GLY A 121 8.68 -15.57 -17.97
N ASP A 122 9.75 -14.77 -18.03
CA ASP A 122 10.99 -14.99 -17.27
C ASP A 122 11.13 -13.98 -16.13
N PRO A 123 11.30 -14.42 -14.86
CA PRO A 123 11.38 -13.54 -13.71
C PRO A 123 12.48 -12.47 -13.76
N ASN A 124 13.66 -12.77 -14.33
CA ASN A 124 14.75 -11.80 -14.44
C ASN A 124 14.40 -10.67 -15.40
N THR A 125 13.77 -11.02 -16.52
CA THR A 125 13.26 -10.05 -17.49
C THR A 125 12.15 -9.19 -16.87
N VAL A 126 11.22 -9.80 -16.13
CA VAL A 126 10.16 -9.08 -15.41
C VAL A 126 10.75 -8.10 -14.40
N ALA A 127 11.74 -8.50 -13.61
CA ALA A 127 12.41 -7.62 -12.67
C ALA A 127 13.02 -6.39 -13.37
N SER A 128 13.68 -6.61 -14.49
CA SER A 128 14.26 -5.55 -15.31
C SER A 128 13.19 -4.62 -15.90
N GLN A 129 12.09 -5.20 -16.42
CA GLN A 129 10.95 -4.43 -16.94
C GLN A 129 10.31 -3.55 -15.84
N MET A 130 10.07 -4.11 -14.65
CA MET A 130 9.50 -3.37 -13.52
C MET A 130 10.42 -2.22 -13.08
N ILE A 131 11.73 -2.45 -13.00
CA ILE A 131 12.72 -1.41 -12.65
C ILE A 131 12.78 -0.33 -13.75
N ALA A 132 12.65 -0.72 -15.02
CA ALA A 132 12.65 0.23 -16.13
C ALA A 132 11.46 1.20 -16.11
N MET A 133 10.33 0.81 -15.49
CA MET A 133 9.17 1.70 -15.29
C MET A 133 9.38 2.73 -14.17
N VAL A 134 10.38 2.54 -13.30
CA VAL A 134 10.68 3.49 -12.24
C VAL A 134 11.61 4.59 -12.77
N PRO A 135 11.25 5.88 -12.72
CA PRO A 135 12.13 6.98 -13.16
C PRO A 135 13.50 6.98 -12.51
N LEU A 136 13.59 6.66 -11.20
CA LEU A 136 14.88 6.51 -10.50
C LEU A 136 15.66 5.24 -10.86
N ARG A 137 15.14 4.38 -11.79
CA ARG A 137 15.81 3.20 -12.35
C ARG A 137 16.32 2.19 -11.32
N ARG A 138 15.66 2.09 -10.18
CA ARG A 138 15.89 1.10 -9.13
C ARG A 138 14.63 0.84 -8.32
N TYR A 139 14.57 -0.26 -7.61
CA TYR A 139 13.59 -0.41 -6.55
C TYR A 139 13.98 0.44 -5.32
N GLY A 140 13.01 0.85 -4.50
CA GLY A 140 13.23 1.48 -3.21
C GLY A 140 13.67 0.46 -2.15
N ALA A 141 14.48 0.88 -1.20
CA ALA A 141 14.81 0.06 -0.05
C ALA A 141 13.73 0.17 1.05
N PRO A 142 13.49 -0.87 1.87
CA PRO A 142 12.53 -0.80 2.99
C PRO A 142 12.77 0.38 3.93
N ARG A 143 14.04 0.77 4.15
CA ARG A 143 14.40 1.93 4.97
C ARG A 143 13.87 3.26 4.42
N GLU A 144 13.71 3.39 3.09
CA GLU A 144 13.17 4.60 2.46
C GLU A 144 11.69 4.77 2.76
N VAL A 145 10.94 3.68 2.81
CA VAL A 145 9.54 3.67 3.28
C VAL A 145 9.47 3.96 4.77
N ALA A 146 10.34 3.31 5.58
CA ALA A 146 10.38 3.49 7.02
C ALA A 146 10.69 4.94 7.42
N ALA A 147 11.54 5.64 6.69
CA ALA A 147 11.86 7.05 6.92
C ALA A 147 10.62 7.95 6.75
N VAL A 148 9.82 7.71 5.71
CA VAL A 148 8.56 8.45 5.49
C VAL A 148 7.53 8.15 6.59
N VAL A 149 7.42 6.88 7.00
CA VAL A 149 6.55 6.49 8.12
C VAL A 149 7.00 7.18 9.42
N ALA A 150 8.29 7.17 9.72
CA ALA A 150 8.85 7.83 10.92
C ALA A 150 8.55 9.34 10.91
N PHE A 151 8.73 10.03 9.77
CA PHE A 151 8.35 11.44 9.63
C PHE A 151 6.87 11.66 9.91
N LEU A 152 5.98 10.87 9.32
CA LEU A 152 4.53 11.02 9.52
C LEU A 152 4.08 10.72 10.95
N LEU A 153 4.83 9.90 11.68
CA LEU A 153 4.55 9.60 13.10
C LEU A 153 5.12 10.67 14.05
N SER A 154 6.09 11.46 13.63
CA SER A 154 6.75 12.49 14.45
C SER A 154 5.97 13.81 14.54
N ASP A 155 6.38 14.68 15.44
CA ASP A 155 5.83 16.04 15.60
C ASP A 155 6.20 16.97 14.42
N GLU A 156 7.23 16.65 13.65
CA GLU A 156 7.58 17.36 12.41
C GLU A 156 6.44 17.33 11.39
N ALA A 157 5.58 16.30 11.46
CA ALA A 157 4.38 16.17 10.63
C ALA A 157 3.10 16.68 11.35
N SER A 158 3.21 17.56 12.35
CA SER A 158 2.08 18.01 13.19
C SER A 158 0.91 18.64 12.41
N TYR A 159 1.16 19.18 11.22
CA TYR A 159 0.11 19.75 10.36
C TYR A 159 -0.19 18.89 9.11
N VAL A 160 0.24 17.60 9.13
CA VAL A 160 0.05 16.65 8.03
C VAL A 160 -0.93 15.56 8.44
N THR A 161 -2.15 15.59 7.89
CA THR A 161 -3.18 14.58 8.09
C THR A 161 -4.03 14.39 6.84
N GLY A 162 -4.54 13.19 6.59
CA GLY A 162 -5.37 12.85 5.44
C GLY A 162 -4.62 12.74 4.11
N VAL A 163 -3.28 12.76 4.12
CA VAL A 163 -2.48 12.61 2.91
C VAL A 163 -2.19 11.15 2.59
N ASN A 164 -1.93 10.88 1.32
CA ASN A 164 -1.30 9.65 0.84
C ASN A 164 0.06 10.02 0.28
N LEU A 165 1.15 9.62 0.96
CA LEU A 165 2.50 9.85 0.50
C LEU A 165 3.00 8.67 -0.34
N GLU A 166 3.36 8.97 -1.58
CA GLU A 166 3.89 7.99 -2.52
C GLU A 166 5.41 7.87 -2.38
N VAL A 167 5.88 6.64 -2.17
CA VAL A 167 7.31 6.30 -2.06
C VAL A 167 7.64 5.36 -3.20
N SER A 168 7.69 5.91 -4.42
CA SER A 168 7.62 5.13 -5.66
C SER A 168 8.81 5.33 -6.60
N GLY A 169 9.74 6.22 -6.29
CA GLY A 169 10.81 6.59 -7.22
C GLY A 169 10.32 7.28 -8.49
N GLY A 170 9.10 7.88 -8.43
CA GLY A 170 8.46 8.60 -9.53
C GLY A 170 7.56 7.72 -10.41
N SER A 171 7.38 6.42 -10.12
CA SER A 171 6.40 5.59 -10.81
C SER A 171 4.99 6.03 -10.40
N ALA A 172 4.24 6.58 -11.35
CA ALA A 172 2.84 7.00 -11.20
C ALA A 172 1.91 5.92 -11.75
#